data_6bf33eafdf497f1b677e2632d2235847
#
_entry.id   6bf33eafdf497f1b677e2632d2235847
#
_cell.length_a   1.000
_cell.length_b   1.000
_cell.length_c   1.000
_cell.angle_alpha   90.00
_cell.angle_beta   90.00
_cell.angle_gamma   90.00
#
_symmetry.space_group_name_H-M   'P 1'
#
loop_
_entity.id
_entity.type
_entity.pdbx_description
1 polymer ?
#
loop_
_entity_poly.entity_id
_entity_poly.type
_entity_poly.pdbx_seq_one_letter_code
_entity_poly.pdbx_strand_id
1 'polypeptide(L)'
;MASNRILYVCQEVAPYVPDTEGALLCRKLSQAMQERGNEIRTFMPRYGCINERRHQLHEVIRLSGMNLIIDDNDHQLIIKVASIPSARVQIYFIDNDDYFARKAILRDADESYFEDNDERAIFFARGVLETVKKLRWTPTVVHCHDWFSGIVPIYLKKGLRRRPDLQKRSRSSFRSTATVS
;
A
#
# COMPACT_ATOMS: atom_id res chain seq x y z
N MET A 1 -15.38 -21.67 6.98
CA MET A 1 -13.96 -21.32 7.25
C MET A 1 -13.92 -19.87 7.68
N ALA A 2 -13.07 -19.51 8.66
CA ALA A 2 -12.92 -18.10 9.04
C ALA A 2 -12.33 -17.31 7.87
N SER A 3 -12.94 -16.18 7.52
CA SER A 3 -12.44 -15.27 6.49
C SER A 3 -11.15 -14.60 6.99
N ASN A 4 -10.07 -14.68 6.23
CA ASN A 4 -8.85 -13.95 6.55
C ASN A 4 -8.98 -12.48 6.08
N ARG A 5 -8.31 -11.60 6.81
CA ARG A 5 -8.12 -10.19 6.42
C ARG A 5 -6.73 -10.04 5.83
N ILE A 6 -6.64 -9.84 4.52
CA ILE A 6 -5.37 -9.78 3.83
C ILE A 6 -5.10 -8.35 3.37
N LEU A 7 -4.00 -7.79 3.85
CA LEU A 7 -3.47 -6.50 3.41
C LEU A 7 -2.43 -6.75 2.32
N TYR A 8 -2.71 -6.30 1.10
CA TYR A 8 -1.75 -6.24 0.02
C TYR A 8 -1.11 -4.86 -0.03
N VAL A 9 0.20 -4.81 0.03
CA VAL A 9 0.99 -3.59 -0.14
C VAL A 9 1.83 -3.76 -1.39
N CYS A 10 1.47 -3.05 -2.45
CA CYS A 10 2.01 -3.25 -3.78
C CYS A 10 2.65 -1.95 -4.30
N GLN A 11 3.78 -2.07 -4.95
CA GLN A 11 4.37 -0.96 -5.69
C GLN A 11 3.51 -0.59 -6.90
N GLU A 12 2.96 -1.58 -7.57
CA GLU A 12 2.20 -1.45 -8.81
C GLU A 12 0.97 -2.35 -8.80
N VAL A 13 -0.13 -1.88 -9.38
CA VAL A 13 -1.35 -2.68 -9.60
C VAL A 13 -1.98 -2.30 -10.94
N ALA A 14 -2.22 -3.28 -11.81
CA ALA A 14 -2.96 -3.07 -13.05
C ALA A 14 -4.47 -2.85 -12.74
N PRO A 15 -5.16 -1.97 -13.47
CA PRO A 15 -4.81 -1.26 -14.70
C PRO A 15 -4.32 0.18 -14.46
N TYR A 16 -3.92 0.54 -13.26
CA TYR A 16 -3.59 1.94 -12.89
C TYR A 16 -2.24 2.38 -13.45
N VAL A 17 -1.33 1.44 -13.60
CA VAL A 17 0.00 1.62 -14.20
C VAL A 17 0.14 0.72 -15.44
N PRO A 18 1.17 0.90 -16.28
CA PRO A 18 1.44 0.01 -17.40
C PRO A 18 1.50 -1.46 -16.97
N ASP A 19 1.09 -2.36 -17.84
CA ASP A 19 1.05 -3.80 -17.55
C ASP A 19 2.47 -4.37 -17.42
N THR A 20 2.92 -4.50 -16.18
CA THR A 20 4.10 -5.27 -15.79
C THR A 20 3.65 -6.61 -15.21
N GLU A 21 4.55 -7.58 -15.15
CA GLU A 21 4.23 -8.88 -14.52
C GLU A 21 3.83 -8.68 -13.05
N GLY A 22 4.52 -7.79 -12.33
CA GLY A 22 4.23 -7.44 -10.93
C GLY A 22 2.84 -6.82 -10.77
N ALA A 23 2.51 -5.82 -11.62
CA ALA A 23 1.21 -5.15 -11.58
C ALA A 23 0.04 -6.11 -11.87
N LEU A 24 0.22 -7.00 -12.85
CA LEU A 24 -0.76 -8.02 -13.20
C LEU A 24 -0.90 -9.08 -12.09
N LEU A 25 0.22 -9.50 -11.49
CA LEU A 25 0.21 -10.45 -10.38
C LEU A 25 -0.54 -9.88 -9.17
N CYS A 26 -0.24 -8.64 -8.75
CA CYS A 26 -0.90 -7.98 -7.63
C CYS A 26 -2.41 -7.90 -7.84
N ARG A 27 -2.85 -7.54 -9.05
CA ARG A 27 -4.27 -7.51 -9.41
C ARG A 27 -4.91 -8.90 -9.32
N LYS A 28 -4.34 -9.88 -10.02
CA LYS A 28 -4.91 -11.23 -10.12
C LYS A 28 -4.96 -11.92 -8.75
N LEU A 29 -3.90 -11.77 -7.95
CA LEU A 29 -3.82 -12.38 -6.64
C LEU A 29 -4.85 -11.78 -5.67
N SER A 30 -4.95 -10.44 -5.62
CA SER A 30 -5.97 -9.75 -4.80
C SER A 30 -7.37 -10.21 -5.16
N GLN A 31 -7.68 -10.29 -6.45
CA GLN A 31 -8.97 -10.75 -6.94
C GLN A 31 -9.26 -12.21 -6.57
N ALA A 32 -8.33 -13.11 -6.84
CA ALA A 32 -8.49 -14.55 -6.57
C ALA A 32 -8.70 -14.83 -5.07
N MET A 33 -8.02 -14.08 -4.19
CA MET A 33 -8.18 -14.25 -2.76
C MET A 33 -9.51 -13.67 -2.25
N GLN A 34 -10.00 -12.59 -2.87
CA GLN A 34 -11.33 -12.07 -2.58
C GLN A 34 -12.44 -13.02 -3.02
N GLU A 35 -12.32 -13.61 -4.21
CA GLU A 35 -13.26 -14.60 -4.73
C GLU A 35 -13.34 -15.85 -3.85
N ARG A 36 -12.26 -16.16 -3.11
CA ARG A 36 -12.23 -17.22 -2.09
C ARG A 36 -12.83 -16.82 -0.74
N GLY A 37 -13.47 -15.66 -0.66
CA GLY A 37 -14.18 -15.19 0.54
C GLY A 37 -13.31 -14.50 1.58
N ASN A 38 -12.08 -14.10 1.25
CA ASN A 38 -11.25 -13.30 2.14
C ASN A 38 -11.59 -11.81 2.04
N GLU A 39 -11.43 -11.08 3.13
CA GLU A 39 -11.54 -9.63 3.14
C GLU A 39 -10.21 -9.02 2.71
N ILE A 40 -10.21 -8.27 1.61
CA ILE A 40 -8.99 -7.76 0.97
C ILE A 40 -8.96 -6.24 1.05
N ARG A 41 -7.78 -5.70 1.36
CA ARG A 41 -7.43 -4.29 1.17
C ARG A 41 -6.09 -4.20 0.48
N THR A 42 -6.07 -3.51 -0.67
CA THR A 42 -4.87 -3.37 -1.49
C THR A 42 -4.47 -1.91 -1.53
N PHE A 43 -3.18 -1.64 -1.33
CA PHE A 43 -2.61 -0.31 -1.32
C PHE A 43 -1.52 -0.20 -2.37
N MET A 44 -1.43 0.96 -3.01
CA MET A 44 -0.34 1.36 -3.91
C MET A 44 -0.10 2.86 -3.84
N PRO A 45 1.08 3.38 -4.27
CA PRO A 45 1.28 4.82 -4.41
C PRO A 45 0.43 5.41 -5.55
N ARG A 46 0.01 6.66 -5.42
CA ARG A 46 -0.67 7.40 -6.48
C ARG A 46 0.35 8.10 -7.37
N TYR A 47 0.94 7.37 -8.29
CA TYR A 47 1.89 7.97 -9.25
C TYR A 47 1.22 8.96 -10.19
N GLY A 48 1.93 10.01 -10.59
CA GLY A 48 1.44 11.03 -11.50
C GLY A 48 1.10 10.56 -12.92
N CYS A 49 1.52 9.35 -13.29
CA CYS A 49 1.09 8.70 -14.55
C CYS A 49 -0.34 8.13 -14.48
N ILE A 50 -0.93 8.01 -13.29
CA ILE A 50 -2.27 7.45 -13.12
C ILE A 50 -3.32 8.49 -13.57
N ASN A 51 -4.14 8.12 -14.54
CA ASN A 51 -5.24 8.95 -14.99
C ASN A 51 -6.42 8.84 -14.01
N GLU A 52 -6.52 9.78 -13.08
CA GLU A 52 -7.53 9.77 -12.01
C GLU A 52 -8.96 9.78 -12.54
N ARG A 53 -9.23 10.56 -13.61
CA ARG A 53 -10.56 10.64 -14.23
C ARG A 53 -10.97 9.32 -14.86
N ARG A 54 -10.06 8.71 -15.64
CA ARG A 54 -10.31 7.43 -16.31
C ARG A 54 -10.62 6.33 -15.30
N HIS A 55 -9.93 6.32 -14.19
CA HIS A 55 -10.05 5.28 -13.16
C HIS A 55 -10.97 5.66 -12.00
N GLN A 56 -11.61 6.84 -12.09
CA GLN A 56 -12.57 7.34 -11.09
C GLN A 56 -12.00 7.34 -9.67
N LEU A 57 -10.74 7.78 -9.52
CA LEU A 57 -10.15 7.99 -8.21
C LEU A 57 -10.86 9.13 -7.50
N HIS A 58 -11.21 8.92 -6.25
CA HIS A 58 -11.77 9.95 -5.39
C HIS A 58 -11.09 9.96 -4.02
N GLU A 59 -10.93 11.15 -3.46
CA GLU A 59 -10.33 11.33 -2.15
C GLU A 59 -11.27 10.86 -1.03
N VAL A 60 -10.72 10.19 -0.04
CA VAL A 60 -11.43 9.82 1.18
C VAL A 60 -11.04 10.80 2.28
N ILE A 61 -11.79 11.88 2.39
CA ILE A 61 -11.51 13.01 3.30
C ILE A 61 -11.28 12.55 4.74
N ARG A 62 -12.08 11.63 5.24
CA ARG A 62 -11.94 11.11 6.62
C ARG A 62 -10.62 10.38 6.89
N LEU A 63 -9.95 9.90 5.86
CA LEU A 63 -8.66 9.21 5.95
C LEU A 63 -7.48 10.12 5.64
N SER A 64 -7.72 11.19 4.90
CA SER A 64 -6.72 12.17 4.48
C SER A 64 -6.38 13.18 5.59
N GLY A 65 -5.39 14.02 5.33
CA GLY A 65 -5.03 15.20 6.13
C GLY A 65 -4.09 14.93 7.30
N MET A 66 -3.59 13.71 7.49
CA MET A 66 -2.53 13.45 8.46
C MET A 66 -1.19 13.92 7.89
N ASN A 67 -0.35 14.53 8.74
CA ASN A 67 1.05 14.81 8.39
C ASN A 67 1.94 13.65 8.82
N LEU A 68 2.82 13.24 7.91
CA LEU A 68 3.89 12.28 8.18
C LEU A 68 5.22 13.02 8.14
N ILE A 69 5.99 12.92 9.20
CA ILE A 69 7.32 13.54 9.27
C ILE A 69 8.33 12.59 8.63
N ILE A 70 8.95 13.04 7.56
CA ILE A 70 10.03 12.34 6.86
C ILE A 70 11.20 13.31 6.77
N ASP A 71 12.37 12.93 7.23
CA ASP A 71 13.58 13.76 7.24
C ASP A 71 13.32 15.19 7.77
N ASP A 72 12.68 15.28 8.96
CA ASP A 72 12.30 16.53 9.65
C ASP A 72 11.31 17.44 8.89
N ASN A 73 10.76 17.02 7.76
CA ASN A 73 9.75 17.74 7.01
C ASN A 73 8.37 17.08 7.13
N ASP A 74 7.35 17.95 7.20
CA ASP A 74 5.95 17.52 7.23
C ASP A 74 5.43 17.28 5.81
N HIS A 75 4.93 16.06 5.56
CA HIS A 75 4.30 15.69 4.30
C HIS A 75 2.86 15.27 4.53
N GLN A 76 1.93 15.95 3.87
CA GLN A 76 0.51 15.65 4.01
C GLN A 76 0.16 14.31 3.34
N LEU A 77 -0.47 13.43 4.10
CA LEU A 77 -1.00 12.17 3.60
C LEU A 77 -2.41 12.36 3.04
N ILE A 78 -2.57 12.11 1.76
CA ILE A 78 -3.86 12.08 1.08
C ILE A 78 -4.17 10.64 0.69
N ILE A 79 -5.40 10.21 0.91
CA ILE A 79 -5.87 8.87 0.57
C ILE A 79 -6.94 8.97 -0.50
N LYS A 80 -6.67 8.35 -1.64
CA LYS A 80 -7.65 8.18 -2.70
C LYS A 80 -8.04 6.72 -2.83
N VAL A 81 -9.21 6.45 -3.39
CA VAL A 81 -9.69 5.09 -3.65
C VAL A 81 -10.28 4.99 -5.03
N ALA A 82 -10.14 3.81 -5.62
CA ALA A 82 -10.87 3.41 -6.81
C ALA A 82 -11.16 1.90 -6.74
N SER A 83 -12.14 1.47 -7.50
CA SER A 83 -12.48 0.04 -7.62
C SER A 83 -12.07 -0.49 -8.99
N ILE A 84 -11.56 -1.70 -9.04
CA ILE A 84 -11.37 -2.42 -10.30
C ILE A 84 -12.75 -2.95 -10.73
N PRO A 85 -13.36 -2.44 -11.82
CA PRO A 85 -14.76 -2.69 -12.12
C PRO A 85 -15.11 -4.18 -12.29
N SER A 86 -14.20 -4.94 -12.87
CA SER A 86 -14.39 -6.38 -13.14
C SER A 86 -14.20 -7.29 -11.94
N ALA A 87 -13.54 -6.79 -10.88
CA ALA A 87 -13.07 -7.62 -9.77
C ALA A 87 -13.68 -7.25 -8.41
N ARG A 88 -14.40 -6.12 -8.30
CA ARG A 88 -14.89 -5.54 -7.05
C ARG A 88 -13.80 -5.33 -5.99
N VAL A 89 -12.53 -5.33 -6.42
CA VAL A 89 -11.38 -5.05 -5.54
C VAL A 89 -11.21 -3.56 -5.40
N GLN A 90 -11.20 -3.07 -4.17
CA GLN A 90 -10.95 -1.68 -3.86
C GLN A 90 -9.46 -1.46 -3.65
N ILE A 91 -8.91 -0.47 -4.36
CA ILE A 91 -7.52 -0.05 -4.23
C ILE A 91 -7.46 1.27 -3.49
N TYR A 92 -6.62 1.35 -2.48
CA TYR A 92 -6.28 2.55 -1.73
C TYR A 92 -4.98 3.12 -2.26
N PHE A 93 -4.98 4.40 -2.59
CA PHE A 93 -3.81 5.11 -3.10
C PHE A 93 -3.25 6.00 -2.01
N ILE A 94 -1.97 5.84 -1.72
CA ILE A 94 -1.19 6.72 -0.87
C ILE A 94 -0.68 7.85 -1.75
N ASP A 95 -1.11 9.06 -1.46
CA ASP A 95 -0.84 10.24 -2.27
C ASP A 95 -0.16 11.35 -1.47
N ASN A 96 0.79 11.98 -2.13
CA ASN A 96 1.47 13.19 -1.72
C ASN A 96 2.16 13.77 -2.96
N ASP A 97 1.98 15.06 -3.23
CA ASP A 97 2.51 15.67 -4.46
C ASP A 97 4.03 15.73 -4.49
N ASP A 98 4.70 15.93 -3.35
CA ASP A 98 6.15 16.00 -3.28
C ASP A 98 6.78 14.69 -3.76
N TYR A 99 6.21 13.55 -3.38
CA TYR A 99 6.76 12.23 -3.64
C TYR A 99 6.18 11.54 -4.88
N PHE A 100 4.92 11.79 -5.23
CA PHE A 100 4.21 10.96 -6.21
C PHE A 100 3.63 11.71 -7.41
N ALA A 101 3.78 13.04 -7.51
CA ALA A 101 3.28 13.79 -8.67
C ALA A 101 4.02 13.47 -9.99
N ARG A 102 5.22 12.90 -9.91
CA ARG A 102 6.02 12.53 -11.09
C ARG A 102 5.29 11.50 -11.95
N LYS A 103 5.41 11.65 -13.27
CA LYS A 103 4.77 10.74 -14.24
C LYS A 103 5.50 9.41 -14.43
N ALA A 104 6.51 9.14 -13.64
CA ALA A 104 7.29 7.91 -13.63
C ALA A 104 7.23 7.23 -12.26
N ILE A 105 7.49 5.93 -12.22
CA ILE A 105 7.35 5.13 -10.99
C ILE A 105 8.61 5.24 -10.14
N LEU A 106 9.77 4.79 -10.65
CA LEU A 106 11.02 4.72 -9.91
C LEU A 106 12.18 5.44 -10.58
N ARG A 107 12.07 5.70 -11.88
CA ARG A 107 13.15 6.23 -12.71
C ARG A 107 12.69 7.45 -13.49
N ASP A 108 13.61 8.34 -13.77
CA ASP A 108 13.40 9.47 -14.65
C ASP A 108 13.48 9.09 -16.15
N ALA A 109 13.47 10.11 -17.01
CA ALA A 109 13.57 9.91 -18.46
C ALA A 109 14.92 9.34 -18.91
N ASP A 110 15.96 9.52 -18.11
CA ASP A 110 17.32 9.04 -18.37
C ASP A 110 17.57 7.64 -17.79
N GLU A 111 16.51 6.95 -17.39
CA GLU A 111 16.53 5.62 -16.74
C GLU A 111 17.30 5.60 -15.39
N SER A 112 17.61 6.74 -14.82
CA SER A 112 18.22 6.86 -13.50
C SER A 112 17.17 6.78 -12.40
N TYR A 113 17.46 6.07 -11.31
CA TYR A 113 16.57 6.04 -10.16
C TYR A 113 16.44 7.42 -9.52
N PHE A 114 15.24 7.77 -9.08
CA PHE A 114 15.06 8.97 -8.27
C PHE A 114 15.86 8.87 -6.99
N GLU A 115 16.56 9.94 -6.62
CA GLU A 115 17.42 9.98 -5.43
C GLU A 115 16.62 9.80 -4.13
N ASP A 116 15.37 10.27 -4.11
CA ASP A 116 14.45 10.22 -2.97
C ASP A 116 13.58 8.94 -2.90
N ASN A 117 13.92 7.89 -3.63
CA ASN A 117 13.12 6.67 -3.63
C ASN A 117 13.02 5.97 -2.26
N ASP A 118 14.02 6.15 -1.40
CA ASP A 118 14.01 5.66 -0.03
C ASP A 118 12.97 6.41 0.83
N GLU A 119 12.93 7.75 0.76
CA GLU A 119 11.93 8.56 1.44
C GLU A 119 10.51 8.26 0.92
N ARG A 120 10.37 8.10 -0.39
CA ARG A 120 9.11 7.70 -1.04
C ARG A 120 8.62 6.35 -0.52
N ALA A 121 9.51 5.37 -0.38
CA ALA A 121 9.18 4.06 0.18
C ALA A 121 8.79 4.17 1.66
N ILE A 122 9.50 4.99 2.45
CA ILE A 122 9.19 5.26 3.85
C ILE A 122 7.82 5.91 3.99
N PHE A 123 7.55 6.97 3.20
CA PHE A 123 6.26 7.65 3.21
C PHE A 123 5.12 6.70 2.85
N PHE A 124 5.29 5.91 1.79
CA PHE A 124 4.30 4.92 1.37
C PHE A 124 3.99 3.91 2.49
N ALA A 125 5.02 3.28 3.04
CA ALA A 125 4.86 2.28 4.10
C ALA A 125 4.15 2.85 5.34
N ARG A 126 4.56 4.04 5.80
CA ARG A 126 3.93 4.72 6.93
C ARG A 126 2.50 5.13 6.62
N GLY A 127 2.25 5.65 5.41
CA GLY A 127 0.92 6.02 4.94
C GLY A 127 -0.05 4.83 4.96
N VAL A 128 0.39 3.67 4.47
CA VAL A 128 -0.39 2.43 4.54
C VAL A 128 -0.75 2.08 5.97
N LEU A 129 0.24 2.04 6.86
CA LEU A 129 0.02 1.60 8.24
C LEU A 129 -0.87 2.58 9.04
N GLU A 130 -0.68 3.89 8.86
CA GLU A 130 -1.54 4.89 9.51
C GLU A 130 -2.97 4.84 8.96
N THR A 131 -3.15 4.59 7.67
CA THR A 131 -4.47 4.41 7.07
C THR A 131 -5.17 3.15 7.62
N VAL A 132 -4.47 2.03 7.72
CA VAL A 132 -5.00 0.79 8.30
C VAL A 132 -5.43 0.98 9.76
N LYS A 133 -4.65 1.73 10.54
CA LYS A 133 -5.02 2.11 11.92
C LYS A 133 -6.30 2.95 11.95
N LYS A 134 -6.37 3.99 11.10
CA LYS A 134 -7.54 4.87 11.01
C LYS A 134 -8.81 4.11 10.60
N LEU A 135 -8.65 3.11 9.73
CA LEU A 135 -9.73 2.21 9.34
C LEU A 135 -10.17 1.26 10.46
N ARG A 136 -9.41 1.16 11.56
CA ARG A 136 -9.62 0.18 12.65
C ARG A 136 -9.75 -1.25 12.11
N TRP A 137 -8.99 -1.54 11.08
CA TRP A 137 -9.01 -2.83 10.40
C TRP A 137 -7.67 -3.54 10.64
N THR A 138 -7.72 -4.68 11.31
CA THR A 138 -6.52 -5.44 11.64
C THR A 138 -6.35 -6.59 10.65
N PRO A 139 -5.33 -6.57 9.80
CA PRO A 139 -5.05 -7.68 8.91
C PRO A 139 -4.55 -8.90 9.68
N THR A 140 -4.92 -10.10 9.22
CA THR A 140 -4.35 -11.37 9.68
C THR A 140 -3.11 -11.75 8.88
N VAL A 141 -3.03 -11.26 7.64
CA VAL A 141 -1.88 -11.44 6.74
C VAL A 141 -1.52 -10.10 6.12
N VAL A 142 -0.23 -9.81 6.05
CA VAL A 142 0.32 -8.68 5.29
C VAL A 142 1.20 -9.24 4.20
N HIS A 143 0.83 -8.95 2.95
CA HIS A 143 1.52 -9.41 1.76
C HIS A 143 2.13 -8.21 1.04
N CYS A 144 3.45 -8.14 1.01
CA CYS A 144 4.22 -7.07 0.40
C CYS A 144 4.74 -7.52 -0.96
N HIS A 145 4.57 -6.69 -1.98
CA HIS A 145 5.09 -6.91 -3.32
C HIS A 145 6.06 -5.81 -3.69
N ASP A 146 7.19 -6.19 -4.23
CA ASP A 146 8.29 -5.37 -4.67
C ASP A 146 9.02 -4.63 -3.53
N TRP A 147 10.20 -4.10 -3.84
CA TRP A 147 11.09 -3.54 -2.84
C TRP A 147 10.51 -2.30 -2.13
N PHE A 148 9.67 -1.52 -2.83
CA PHE A 148 9.02 -0.33 -2.29
C PHE A 148 8.16 -0.62 -1.06
N SER A 149 7.57 -1.81 -1.01
CA SER A 149 6.80 -2.28 0.14
C SER A 149 7.63 -3.03 1.19
N GLY A 150 8.89 -3.34 0.89
CA GLY A 150 9.77 -4.16 1.74
C GLY A 150 10.05 -3.59 3.13
N ILE A 151 9.90 -2.28 3.32
CA ILE A 151 10.06 -1.63 4.63
C ILE A 151 8.85 -1.81 5.57
N VAL A 152 7.68 -2.18 5.05
CA VAL A 152 6.45 -2.36 5.84
C VAL A 152 6.62 -3.37 6.98
N PRO A 153 7.21 -4.58 6.76
CA PRO A 153 7.44 -5.54 7.83
C PRO A 153 8.32 -4.99 8.97
N ILE A 154 9.28 -4.11 8.67
CA ILE A 154 10.15 -3.49 9.66
C ILE A 154 9.33 -2.57 10.58
N TYR A 155 8.45 -1.74 10.01
CA TYR A 155 7.57 -0.88 10.79
C TYR A 155 6.55 -1.66 11.62
N LEU A 156 5.99 -2.74 11.07
CA LEU A 156 5.09 -3.62 11.81
C LEU A 156 5.80 -4.23 13.02
N LYS A 157 7.03 -4.73 12.86
CA LYS A 157 7.81 -5.29 13.95
C LYS A 157 8.17 -4.27 15.02
N LYS A 158 8.51 -3.02 14.63
CA LYS A 158 8.78 -1.92 15.58
C LYS A 158 7.50 -1.50 16.32
N GLY A 159 6.37 -1.41 15.63
CA GLY A 159 5.08 -1.08 16.22
C GLY A 159 4.61 -2.12 17.23
N LEU A 160 4.82 -3.40 16.95
CA LEU A 160 4.51 -4.49 17.87
C LEU A 160 5.40 -4.49 19.12
N ARG A 161 6.66 -4.07 19.02
CA ARG A 161 7.57 -3.95 20.18
C ARG A 161 7.14 -2.87 21.17
N ARG A 162 6.47 -1.81 20.71
CA ARG A 162 5.96 -0.70 21.55
C ARG A 162 4.64 -1.02 22.25
N ARG A 163 3.99 -2.15 21.93
CA ARG A 163 2.74 -2.61 22.54
C ARG A 163 2.84 -4.09 22.90
N PRO A 164 3.38 -4.43 24.10
CA PRO A 164 3.57 -5.81 24.53
C PRO A 164 2.26 -6.62 24.63
N ASP A 165 1.15 -5.96 24.83
CA ASP A 165 -0.21 -6.53 24.87
C ASP A 165 -0.64 -7.14 23.52
N LEU A 166 -0.20 -6.55 22.40
CA LEU A 166 -0.44 -7.08 21.06
C LEU A 166 0.51 -8.24 20.71
N GLN A 167 1.68 -8.32 21.36
CA GLN A 167 2.66 -9.37 21.13
C GLN A 167 2.16 -10.76 21.53
N LYS A 168 1.31 -10.83 22.57
CA LYS A 168 0.68 -12.10 23.02
C LYS A 168 -0.40 -12.60 22.04
N ARG A 169 -1.11 -11.70 21.36
CA ARG A 169 -2.11 -12.05 20.35
C ARG A 169 -1.50 -12.39 18.99
N SER A 170 -0.35 -11.80 18.64
CA SER A 170 0.28 -12.02 17.34
C SER A 170 1.09 -13.32 17.25
N ARG A 171 1.52 -13.89 18.39
CA ARG A 171 2.22 -15.20 18.39
C ARG A 171 1.34 -16.36 17.95
N SER A 172 0.03 -16.23 18.03
CA SER A 172 -0.94 -17.25 17.57
C SER A 172 -1.44 -17.04 16.13
N SER A 173 -1.17 -15.87 15.50
CA SER A 173 -1.76 -15.51 14.20
C SER A 173 -0.82 -14.92 13.16
N PHE A 174 0.43 -14.62 13.51
CA PHE A 174 1.43 -14.11 12.55
C PHE A 174 2.38 -15.23 12.11
N ARG A 175 2.01 -15.98 11.08
CA ARG A 175 2.99 -16.59 10.19
C ARG A 175 3.34 -15.54 9.13
N SER A 176 4.46 -14.87 9.33
CA SER A 176 5.06 -13.99 8.31
C SER A 176 5.61 -14.89 7.21
N THR A 177 4.88 -15.01 6.12
CA THR A 177 5.45 -15.43 4.84
C THR A 177 5.78 -14.15 4.07
N ALA A 178 6.92 -13.55 4.40
CA ALA A 178 7.53 -12.58 3.53
C ALA A 178 8.23 -13.36 2.42
N THR A 179 7.57 -13.54 1.29
CA THR A 179 8.25 -13.96 0.06
C THR A 179 8.69 -12.68 -0.63
N VAL A 180 9.98 -12.40 -0.56
CA VAL A 180 10.63 -11.38 -1.37
C VAL A 180 11.03 -12.09 -2.65
N SER A 181 10.36 -11.82 -3.71
CA SER A 181 10.76 -12.19 -5.08
C SER A 181 11.27 -10.96 -5.81
#